data_621209f50e38754cfb19f64db9847480
#
_entry.id   621209f50e38754cfb19f64db9847480
#
_cell.length_a   1.000
_cell.length_b   1.000
_cell.length_c   1.000
_cell.angle_alpha   90.00
_cell.angle_beta   90.00
_cell.angle_gamma   90.00
#
_symmetry.space_group_name_H-M   'P 1'
#
loop_
_entity.id
_entity.type
_entity.pdbx_description
1 polymer ?
#
loop_
_entity_poly.entity_id
_entity_poly.type
_entity_poly.pdbx_seq_one_letter_code
_entity_poly.pdbx_strand_id
1 'polypeptide(L)'
;MPPPRRPAATATVEKRVFDLLNAEILGLRLGPGEHIVTEAVAEALGVSRLPVREALRSLAGRGLVELHAHRGAFIPRLGPEDLDRIVETVEARARLEPWAAELAAERHDADQLAALDRALEQGFDALERRARPEANRAHREFLRTLTLMSGHATLIEVLEPLQYRTMLAFVSVVMTAEPEGWASHRIVRDAVADRDGAAASAELSRHLAEVLDALRVPGNVVPSVIGRAAAGGRGGRRPASRRLKALRLDEGDGGGAVGGEGAGGGKGAAGGGQGEPERH
;
A
#
# COMPACT_ATOMS: atom_id res chain seq x y z
N MET A 1 -25.14 -24.30 -13.46
CA MET A 1 -24.98 -24.15 -12.01
C MET A 1 -24.05 -22.95 -11.78
N PRO A 2 -24.47 -21.88 -11.12
CA PRO A 2 -23.55 -20.78 -10.80
C PRO A 2 -22.50 -21.26 -9.78
N PRO A 3 -21.25 -20.75 -9.84
CA PRO A 3 -20.22 -21.13 -8.89
C PRO A 3 -20.61 -20.69 -7.47
N PRO A 4 -20.21 -21.44 -6.44
CA PRO A 4 -20.53 -21.09 -5.06
C PRO A 4 -19.94 -19.73 -4.70
N ARG A 5 -20.75 -18.82 -4.19
CA ARG A 5 -20.32 -17.52 -3.66
C ARG A 5 -19.33 -17.75 -2.51
N ARG A 6 -18.12 -17.23 -2.64
CA ARG A 6 -17.14 -17.19 -1.55
C ARG A 6 -17.75 -16.50 -0.32
N PRO A 7 -17.63 -17.07 0.87
CA PRO A 7 -18.12 -16.43 2.08
C PRO A 7 -17.37 -15.10 2.31
N ALA A 8 -18.10 -14.04 2.65
CA ALA A 8 -17.59 -12.67 2.83
C ALA A 8 -16.39 -12.57 3.81
N ALA A 9 -16.35 -13.43 4.83
CA ALA A 9 -15.25 -13.49 5.80
C ALA A 9 -13.90 -13.91 5.18
N THR A 10 -13.89 -14.80 4.19
CA THR A 10 -12.67 -15.26 3.51
C THR A 10 -12.07 -14.15 2.64
N ALA A 11 -12.91 -13.39 1.95
CA ALA A 11 -12.48 -12.24 1.14
C ALA A 11 -11.83 -11.15 2.01
N THR A 12 -12.37 -10.94 3.21
CA THR A 12 -11.78 -9.97 4.17
C THR A 12 -10.40 -10.40 4.67
N VAL A 13 -10.21 -11.69 5.00
CA VAL A 13 -8.92 -12.25 5.44
C VAL A 13 -7.89 -12.18 4.31
N GLU A 14 -8.27 -12.57 3.09
CA GLU A 14 -7.41 -12.47 1.91
C GLU A 14 -6.92 -11.03 1.70
N LYS A 15 -7.85 -10.05 1.76
CA LYS A 15 -7.51 -8.65 1.61
C LYS A 15 -6.52 -8.18 2.69
N ARG A 16 -6.74 -8.54 3.95
CA ARG A 16 -5.84 -8.19 5.06
C ARG A 16 -4.44 -8.78 4.87
N VAL A 17 -4.35 -10.04 4.44
CA VAL A 17 -3.07 -10.70 4.11
C VAL A 17 -2.40 -9.99 2.93
N PHE A 18 -3.15 -9.65 1.88
CA PHE A 18 -2.65 -8.91 0.74
C PHE A 18 -2.07 -7.54 1.18
N ASP A 19 -2.84 -6.74 1.90
CA ASP A 19 -2.44 -5.39 2.34
C ASP A 19 -1.16 -5.45 3.20
N LEU A 20 -1.07 -6.44 4.07
CA LEU A 20 0.10 -6.65 4.92
C LEU A 20 1.34 -7.05 4.12
N LEU A 21 1.25 -8.06 3.27
CA LEU A 21 2.39 -8.50 2.44
C LEU A 21 2.83 -7.38 1.49
N ASN A 22 1.88 -6.66 0.91
CA ASN A 22 2.15 -5.51 0.07
C ASN A 22 2.91 -4.40 0.83
N ALA A 23 2.51 -4.07 2.06
CA ALA A 23 3.22 -3.11 2.90
C ALA A 23 4.66 -3.58 3.25
N GLU A 24 4.85 -4.89 3.49
CA GLU A 24 6.16 -5.47 3.77
C GLU A 24 7.10 -5.42 2.55
N ILE A 25 6.56 -5.68 1.35
CA ILE A 25 7.31 -5.64 0.09
C ILE A 25 7.70 -4.19 -0.24
N LEU A 26 6.73 -3.28 -0.27
CA LEU A 26 6.97 -1.88 -0.61
C LEU A 26 7.78 -1.12 0.45
N GLY A 27 7.77 -1.60 1.70
CA GLY A 27 8.63 -1.12 2.77
C GLY A 27 10.04 -1.74 2.78
N LEU A 28 10.40 -2.61 1.80
CA LEU A 28 11.68 -3.35 1.74
C LEU A 28 11.96 -4.23 2.97
N ARG A 29 10.96 -4.52 3.78
CA ARG A 29 11.10 -5.50 4.86
C ARG A 29 11.15 -6.93 4.29
N LEU A 30 10.44 -7.16 3.18
CA LEU A 30 10.66 -8.28 2.28
C LEU A 30 11.40 -7.77 1.05
N GLY A 31 12.65 -8.14 0.89
CA GLY A 31 13.53 -7.58 -0.14
C GLY A 31 13.62 -8.41 -1.41
N PRO A 32 14.20 -7.85 -2.49
CA PRO A 32 14.37 -8.54 -3.77
C PRO A 32 15.03 -9.92 -3.64
N GLY A 33 14.44 -10.91 -4.29
CA GLY A 33 14.89 -12.31 -4.29
C GLY A 33 14.56 -13.08 -3.01
N GLU A 34 13.84 -12.49 -2.07
CA GLU A 34 13.42 -13.16 -0.84
C GLU A 34 12.29 -14.14 -1.12
N HIS A 35 12.37 -15.33 -0.50
CA HIS A 35 11.39 -16.38 -0.64
C HIS A 35 10.28 -16.22 0.40
N ILE A 36 9.04 -16.12 -0.06
CA ILE A 36 7.84 -16.06 0.78
C ILE A 36 7.26 -17.47 0.87
N VAL A 37 7.43 -18.08 2.04
CA VAL A 37 6.90 -19.42 2.32
C VAL A 37 5.46 -19.30 2.80
N THR A 38 4.51 -19.80 2.01
CA THR A 38 3.06 -19.74 2.30
C THR A 38 2.71 -20.26 3.70
N GLU A 39 3.31 -21.39 4.08
CA GLU A 39 3.09 -22.02 5.38
C GLU A 39 3.55 -21.13 6.54
N ALA A 40 4.71 -20.49 6.38
CA ALA A 40 5.27 -19.61 7.40
C ALA A 40 4.43 -18.34 7.58
N VAL A 41 3.88 -17.79 6.48
CA VAL A 41 2.96 -16.65 6.52
C VAL A 41 1.65 -17.06 7.21
N ALA A 42 1.07 -18.19 6.82
CA ALA A 42 -0.17 -18.71 7.39
C ALA A 42 -0.04 -18.94 8.90
N GLU A 43 1.07 -19.58 9.35
CA GLU A 43 1.39 -19.80 10.75
C GLU A 43 1.54 -18.47 11.51
N ALA A 44 2.33 -17.53 10.96
CA ALA A 44 2.60 -16.25 11.59
C ALA A 44 1.35 -15.39 11.81
N LEU A 45 0.39 -15.48 10.87
CA LEU A 45 -0.86 -14.69 10.88
C LEU A 45 -2.04 -15.43 11.50
N GLY A 46 -1.88 -16.71 11.89
CA GLY A 46 -2.98 -17.52 12.45
C GLY A 46 -4.11 -17.79 11.45
N VAL A 47 -3.81 -17.88 10.15
CA VAL A 47 -4.80 -18.10 9.09
C VAL A 47 -4.53 -19.40 8.32
N SER A 48 -5.50 -19.88 7.56
CA SER A 48 -5.29 -21.02 6.66
C SER A 48 -4.40 -20.64 5.46
N ARG A 49 -3.83 -21.63 4.76
CA ARG A 49 -2.96 -21.40 3.59
C ARG A 49 -3.69 -20.80 2.39
N LEU A 50 -4.99 -21.01 2.28
CA LEU A 50 -5.77 -20.56 1.11
C LEU A 50 -5.76 -19.02 0.95
N PRO A 51 -6.14 -18.20 1.94
CA PRO A 51 -6.11 -16.73 1.81
C PRO A 51 -4.69 -16.21 1.52
N VAL A 52 -3.65 -16.86 2.05
CA VAL A 52 -2.25 -16.49 1.75
C VAL A 52 -1.91 -16.76 0.29
N ARG A 53 -2.31 -17.91 -0.25
CA ARG A 53 -2.09 -18.24 -1.67
C ARG A 53 -2.82 -17.29 -2.61
N GLU A 54 -4.05 -16.92 -2.29
CA GLU A 54 -4.82 -15.97 -3.10
C GLU A 54 -4.21 -14.56 -3.04
N ALA A 55 -3.78 -14.10 -1.85
CA ALA A 55 -3.04 -12.85 -1.71
C ALA A 55 -1.73 -12.84 -2.53
N LEU A 56 -0.95 -13.93 -2.49
CA LEU A 56 0.27 -14.06 -3.29
C LEU A 56 -0.02 -14.09 -4.80
N ARG A 57 -1.13 -14.69 -5.25
CA ARG A 57 -1.56 -14.64 -6.66
C ARG A 57 -1.93 -13.22 -7.07
N SER A 58 -2.65 -12.50 -6.21
CA SER A 58 -3.00 -11.11 -6.44
C SER A 58 -1.77 -10.20 -6.54
N LEU A 59 -0.78 -10.40 -5.66
CA LEU A 59 0.52 -9.72 -5.72
C LEU A 59 1.30 -10.07 -6.99
N ALA A 60 1.26 -11.35 -7.42
CA ALA A 60 1.91 -11.78 -8.66
C ALA A 60 1.27 -11.15 -9.90
N GLY A 61 -0.07 -11.05 -9.95
CA GLY A 61 -0.78 -10.33 -11.01
C GLY A 61 -0.35 -8.85 -11.13
N ARG A 62 0.14 -8.26 -10.04
CA ARG A 62 0.66 -6.89 -10.00
C ARG A 62 2.19 -6.80 -10.20
N GLY A 63 2.87 -7.93 -10.37
CA GLY A 63 4.32 -7.99 -10.58
C GLY A 63 5.17 -7.78 -9.33
N LEU A 64 4.56 -7.80 -8.13
CA LEU A 64 5.28 -7.66 -6.85
C LEU A 64 5.85 -8.98 -6.32
N VAL A 65 5.36 -10.09 -6.84
CA VAL A 65 5.77 -11.45 -6.49
C VAL A 65 5.85 -12.30 -7.76
N GLU A 66 6.81 -13.19 -7.83
CA GLU A 66 6.92 -14.24 -8.84
C GLU A 66 6.51 -15.57 -8.22
N LEU A 67 5.60 -16.29 -8.90
CA LEU A 67 5.18 -17.62 -8.49
C LEU A 67 5.93 -18.67 -9.30
N HIS A 68 6.76 -19.45 -8.64
CA HIS A 68 7.49 -20.55 -9.27
C HIS A 68 6.84 -21.89 -8.91
N ALA A 69 6.54 -22.71 -9.94
CA ALA A 69 5.99 -24.04 -9.73
C ALA A 69 6.92 -24.85 -8.81
N HIS A 70 6.36 -25.49 -7.79
CA HIS A 70 7.06 -26.30 -6.78
C HIS A 70 8.10 -25.58 -5.92
N ARG A 71 8.36 -24.27 -6.14
CA ARG A 71 9.36 -23.49 -5.40
C ARG A 71 8.78 -22.39 -4.53
N GLY A 72 7.48 -22.08 -4.71
CA GLY A 72 6.78 -21.05 -3.94
C GLY A 72 6.82 -19.65 -4.56
N ALA A 73 6.71 -18.63 -3.72
CA ALA A 73 6.63 -17.23 -4.10
C ALA A 73 7.94 -16.50 -3.79
N PHE A 74 8.39 -15.62 -4.68
CA PHE A 74 9.62 -14.85 -4.52
C PHE A 74 9.36 -13.38 -4.82
N ILE A 75 10.04 -12.49 -4.12
CA ILE A 75 10.10 -11.07 -4.52
C ILE A 75 10.99 -10.98 -5.76
N PRO A 76 10.54 -10.33 -6.85
CA PRO A 76 11.34 -10.16 -8.06
C PRO A 76 12.70 -9.54 -7.75
N ARG A 77 13.72 -9.97 -8.47
CA ARG A 77 15.01 -9.29 -8.50
C ARG A 77 15.00 -8.37 -9.70
N LEU A 78 15.20 -7.10 -9.46
CA LEU A 78 15.37 -6.14 -10.54
C LEU A 78 16.87 -5.99 -10.80
N GLY A 79 17.26 -6.29 -12.05
CA GLY A 79 18.61 -6.14 -12.56
C GLY A 79 18.75 -4.94 -13.50
N PRO A 80 19.95 -4.67 -14.00
CA PRO A 80 20.16 -3.65 -15.04
C PRO A 80 19.30 -3.91 -16.29
N GLU A 81 19.01 -5.17 -16.58
CA GLU A 81 18.15 -5.63 -17.68
C GLU A 81 16.68 -5.22 -17.52
N ASP A 82 16.25 -4.92 -16.30
CA ASP A 82 14.88 -4.49 -16.02
C ASP A 82 14.70 -2.98 -16.17
N LEU A 83 15.80 -2.21 -16.26
CA LEU A 83 15.75 -0.76 -16.31
C LEU A 83 14.98 -0.26 -17.54
N ASP A 84 15.23 -0.83 -18.71
CA ASP A 84 14.52 -0.46 -19.94
C ASP A 84 13.02 -0.67 -19.77
N ARG A 85 12.63 -1.79 -19.16
CA ARG A 85 11.24 -2.12 -18.90
C ARG A 85 10.59 -1.20 -17.86
N ILE A 86 11.38 -0.73 -16.90
CA ILE A 86 10.93 0.27 -15.92
C ILE A 86 10.69 1.61 -16.64
N VAL A 87 11.64 2.04 -17.49
CA VAL A 87 11.51 3.25 -18.30
C VAL A 87 10.27 3.17 -19.18
N GLU A 88 10.08 2.08 -19.94
CA GLU A 88 8.86 1.87 -20.76
C GLU A 88 7.59 1.96 -19.91
N THR A 89 7.60 1.40 -18.69
CA THR A 89 6.44 1.47 -17.79
C THR A 89 6.16 2.91 -17.34
N VAL A 90 7.21 3.69 -17.02
CA VAL A 90 7.05 5.11 -16.65
C VAL A 90 6.62 5.94 -17.86
N GLU A 91 7.11 5.65 -19.06
CA GLU A 91 6.65 6.29 -20.31
C GLU A 91 5.15 6.08 -20.54
N ALA A 92 4.64 4.86 -20.30
CA ALA A 92 3.21 4.58 -20.39
C ALA A 92 2.42 5.36 -19.32
N ARG A 93 2.92 5.42 -18.08
CA ARG A 93 2.32 6.22 -17.01
C ARG A 93 2.31 7.71 -17.35
N ALA A 94 3.38 8.23 -17.94
CA ALA A 94 3.50 9.62 -18.36
C ALA A 94 2.48 10.03 -19.44
N ARG A 95 1.86 9.07 -20.13
CA ARG A 95 0.75 9.31 -21.07
C ARG A 95 -0.62 9.20 -20.42
N LEU A 96 -0.75 8.37 -19.42
CA LEU A 96 -2.05 8.01 -18.85
C LEU A 96 -2.37 8.76 -17.55
N GLU A 97 -1.38 8.97 -16.66
CA GLU A 97 -1.61 9.64 -15.38
C GLU A 97 -1.98 11.11 -15.48
N PRO A 98 -1.38 11.92 -16.38
CA PRO A 98 -1.83 13.30 -16.59
C PRO A 98 -3.30 13.38 -17.00
N TRP A 99 -3.75 12.47 -17.86
CA TRP A 99 -5.16 12.37 -18.21
C TRP A 99 -6.03 11.95 -17.03
N ALA A 100 -5.56 11.04 -16.19
CA ALA A 100 -6.29 10.70 -14.96
C ALA A 100 -6.41 11.90 -14.02
N ALA A 101 -5.36 12.73 -13.89
CA ALA A 101 -5.38 13.94 -13.06
C ALA A 101 -6.34 15.01 -13.61
N GLU A 102 -6.38 15.20 -14.93
CA GLU A 102 -7.35 16.08 -15.61
C GLU A 102 -8.78 15.66 -15.29
N LEU A 103 -9.11 14.38 -15.47
CA LEU A 103 -10.42 13.83 -15.15
C LEU A 103 -10.74 13.90 -13.65
N ALA A 104 -9.75 13.71 -12.78
CA ALA A 104 -9.92 13.83 -11.34
C ALA A 104 -10.32 15.26 -10.95
N ALA A 105 -9.70 16.28 -11.53
CA ALA A 105 -10.06 17.67 -11.32
C ALA A 105 -11.53 17.97 -11.69
N GLU A 106 -12.00 17.38 -12.78
CA GLU A 106 -13.38 17.56 -13.26
C GLU A 106 -14.42 16.85 -12.38
N ARG A 107 -14.09 15.66 -11.80
CA ARG A 107 -15.08 14.69 -11.35
C ARG A 107 -15.07 14.42 -9.84
N HIS A 108 -14.05 14.85 -9.12
CA HIS A 108 -13.92 14.53 -7.71
C HIS A 108 -15.07 15.06 -6.86
N ASP A 109 -15.34 14.36 -5.78
CA ASP A 109 -16.17 14.80 -4.66
C ASP A 109 -15.31 15.22 -3.46
N ALA A 110 -15.95 15.77 -2.42
CA ALA A 110 -15.28 16.28 -1.23
C ALA A 110 -14.59 15.16 -0.42
N ASP A 111 -15.16 13.95 -0.37
CA ASP A 111 -14.59 12.83 0.38
C ASP A 111 -13.32 12.29 -0.29
N GLN A 112 -13.33 12.26 -1.61
CA GLN A 112 -12.18 11.89 -2.42
C GLN A 112 -11.05 12.91 -2.29
N LEU A 113 -11.35 14.21 -2.32
CA LEU A 113 -10.36 15.26 -2.11
C LEU A 113 -9.76 15.17 -0.70
N ALA A 114 -10.58 14.97 0.32
CA ALA A 114 -10.09 14.75 1.68
C ALA A 114 -9.23 13.48 1.82
N ALA A 115 -9.47 12.43 1.03
CA ALA A 115 -8.62 11.25 0.99
C ALA A 115 -7.25 11.55 0.33
N LEU A 116 -7.23 12.36 -0.72
CA LEU A 116 -6.01 12.83 -1.37
C LEU A 116 -5.17 13.69 -0.42
N ASP A 117 -5.81 14.59 0.34
CA ASP A 117 -5.18 15.41 1.38
C ASP A 117 -4.50 14.57 2.44
N ARG A 118 -5.23 13.60 2.99
CA ARG A 118 -4.66 12.68 4.00
C ARG A 118 -3.43 11.94 3.49
N ALA A 119 -3.45 11.48 2.24
CA ALA A 119 -2.31 10.80 1.66
C ALA A 119 -1.09 11.74 1.51
N LEU A 120 -1.33 12.98 1.11
CA LEU A 120 -0.30 14.01 0.97
C LEU A 120 0.32 14.37 2.33
N GLU A 121 -0.50 14.64 3.35
CA GLU A 121 -0.06 14.96 4.70
C GLU A 121 0.77 13.82 5.32
N GLN A 122 0.28 12.57 5.20
CA GLN A 122 1.01 11.39 5.66
C GLN A 122 2.36 11.24 4.98
N GLY A 123 2.46 11.62 3.71
CA GLY A 123 3.70 11.59 2.96
C GLY A 123 4.71 12.60 3.50
N PHE A 124 4.32 13.85 3.69
CA PHE A 124 5.19 14.89 4.25
C PHE A 124 5.64 14.54 5.67
N ASP A 125 4.74 14.12 6.55
CA ASP A 125 5.06 13.68 7.90
C ASP A 125 6.05 12.50 7.90
N ALA A 126 5.87 11.53 7.01
CA ALA A 126 6.79 10.41 6.86
C ALA A 126 8.17 10.83 6.36
N LEU A 127 8.26 11.84 5.47
CA LEU A 127 9.54 12.40 5.01
C LEU A 127 10.28 13.09 6.15
N GLU A 128 9.61 13.94 6.93
CA GLU A 128 10.19 14.63 8.08
C GLU A 128 10.77 13.64 9.09
N ARG A 129 10.06 12.55 9.36
CA ARG A 129 10.50 11.46 10.24
C ARG A 129 11.51 10.51 9.59
N ARG A 130 11.85 10.69 8.33
CA ARG A 130 12.68 9.75 7.54
C ARG A 130 12.14 8.32 7.51
N ALA A 131 10.82 8.18 7.61
CA ALA A 131 10.09 6.93 7.63
C ALA A 131 9.75 6.46 6.20
N ARG A 132 10.75 5.98 5.45
CA ARG A 132 10.63 5.60 4.03
C ARG A 132 9.48 4.63 3.71
N PRO A 133 9.23 3.58 4.50
CA PRO A 133 8.12 2.66 4.22
C PRO A 133 6.77 3.36 4.27
N GLU A 134 6.60 4.30 5.20
CA GLU A 134 5.40 5.10 5.37
C GLU A 134 5.24 6.11 4.22
N ALA A 135 6.33 6.79 3.82
CA ALA A 135 6.34 7.69 2.66
C ALA A 135 5.95 6.95 1.37
N ASN A 136 6.50 5.76 1.12
CA ASN A 136 6.13 4.94 -0.03
C ASN A 136 4.66 4.50 0.00
N ARG A 137 4.12 4.21 1.19
CA ARG A 137 2.69 3.87 1.34
C ARG A 137 1.81 5.08 1.01
N ALA A 138 2.15 6.25 1.55
CA ALA A 138 1.43 7.49 1.31
C ALA A 138 1.48 7.88 -0.18
N HIS A 139 2.64 7.77 -0.84
CA HIS A 139 2.78 8.02 -2.27
C HIS A 139 1.88 7.11 -3.11
N ARG A 140 1.86 5.82 -2.80
CA ARG A 140 0.96 4.89 -3.48
C ARG A 140 -0.50 5.24 -3.28
N GLU A 141 -0.89 5.60 -2.05
CA GLU A 141 -2.26 5.97 -1.76
C GLU A 141 -2.66 7.27 -2.47
N PHE A 142 -1.75 8.24 -2.58
CA PHE A 142 -1.94 9.45 -3.36
C PHE A 142 -2.22 9.13 -4.83
N LEU A 143 -1.35 8.36 -5.50
CA LEU A 143 -1.51 7.99 -6.91
C LEU A 143 -2.79 7.17 -7.15
N ARG A 144 -3.08 6.23 -6.25
CA ARG A 144 -4.29 5.42 -6.33
C ARG A 144 -5.55 6.27 -6.18
N THR A 145 -5.58 7.15 -5.20
CA THR A 145 -6.72 8.06 -4.96
C THR A 145 -6.94 8.95 -6.16
N LEU A 146 -5.89 9.58 -6.68
CA LEU A 146 -5.95 10.42 -7.88
C LEU A 146 -6.51 9.65 -9.08
N THR A 147 -6.05 8.41 -9.29
CA THR A 147 -6.56 7.55 -10.38
C THR A 147 -8.02 7.20 -10.19
N LEU A 148 -8.46 6.88 -8.96
CA LEU A 148 -9.86 6.57 -8.65
C LEU A 148 -10.78 7.77 -8.85
N MET A 149 -10.31 8.99 -8.50
CA MET A 149 -11.04 10.24 -8.70
C MET A 149 -11.35 10.51 -10.19
N SER A 150 -10.56 9.95 -11.12
CA SER A 150 -10.85 10.05 -12.55
C SER A 150 -12.20 9.44 -12.93
N GLY A 151 -12.73 8.51 -12.14
CA GLY A 151 -13.98 7.78 -12.40
C GLY A 151 -13.97 6.97 -13.71
N HIS A 152 -12.79 6.76 -14.33
CA HIS A 152 -12.64 6.07 -15.60
C HIS A 152 -12.19 4.62 -15.39
N ALA A 153 -13.12 3.68 -15.41
CA ALA A 153 -12.89 2.27 -15.05
C ALA A 153 -11.68 1.64 -15.77
N THR A 154 -11.61 1.76 -17.09
CA THR A 154 -10.50 1.21 -17.88
C THR A 154 -9.16 1.83 -17.52
N LEU A 155 -9.13 3.15 -17.25
CA LEU A 155 -7.90 3.84 -16.88
C LEU A 155 -7.40 3.35 -15.50
N ILE A 156 -8.32 3.12 -14.56
CA ILE A 156 -8.02 2.54 -13.24
C ILE A 156 -7.43 1.13 -13.40
N GLU A 157 -8.06 0.28 -14.20
CA GLU A 157 -7.59 -1.10 -14.45
C GLU A 157 -6.19 -1.15 -15.08
N VAL A 158 -5.88 -0.22 -15.98
CA VAL A 158 -4.58 -0.17 -16.66
C VAL A 158 -3.50 0.46 -15.79
N LEU A 159 -3.79 1.56 -15.08
CA LEU A 159 -2.80 2.29 -14.29
C LEU A 159 -2.39 1.56 -13.02
N GLU A 160 -3.30 0.89 -12.33
CA GLU A 160 -3.00 0.23 -11.06
C GLU A 160 -1.81 -0.75 -11.18
N PRO A 161 -1.75 -1.70 -12.15
CA PRO A 161 -0.61 -2.58 -12.33
C PRO A 161 0.70 -1.86 -12.68
N LEU A 162 0.62 -0.80 -13.50
CA LEU A 162 1.81 -0.01 -13.89
C LEU A 162 2.41 0.72 -12.68
N GLN A 163 1.56 1.35 -11.87
CA GLN A 163 1.96 2.03 -10.64
C GLN A 163 2.63 1.07 -9.65
N TYR A 164 2.09 -0.15 -9.49
CA TYR A 164 2.69 -1.17 -8.61
C TYR A 164 4.07 -1.61 -9.09
N ARG A 165 4.25 -1.85 -10.39
CA ARG A 165 5.54 -2.28 -10.96
C ARG A 165 6.62 -1.23 -10.76
N THR A 166 6.31 0.02 -11.05
CA THR A 166 7.27 1.12 -10.86
C THR A 166 7.54 1.39 -9.39
N MET A 167 6.57 1.23 -8.50
CA MET A 167 6.79 1.39 -7.07
C MET A 167 7.84 0.40 -6.55
N LEU A 168 7.78 -0.87 -6.95
CA LEU A 168 8.80 -1.86 -6.58
C LEU A 168 10.19 -1.45 -7.11
N ALA A 169 10.25 -0.92 -8.34
CA ALA A 169 11.48 -0.40 -8.92
C ALA A 169 12.02 0.81 -8.16
N PHE A 170 11.20 1.80 -7.87
CA PHE A 170 11.60 2.99 -7.11
C PHE A 170 12.07 2.65 -5.71
N VAL A 171 11.41 1.75 -5.02
CA VAL A 171 11.82 1.30 -3.69
C VAL A 171 13.15 0.52 -3.75
N SER A 172 13.43 -0.19 -4.86
CA SER A 172 14.63 -1.03 -5.01
C SER A 172 15.83 -0.30 -5.62
N VAL A 173 15.59 0.69 -6.50
CA VAL A 173 16.58 1.29 -7.38
C VAL A 173 16.73 2.78 -7.16
N VAL A 174 15.63 3.53 -7.02
CA VAL A 174 15.60 4.98 -6.85
C VAL A 174 15.33 5.28 -5.38
N MET A 175 16.38 5.41 -4.60
CA MET A 175 16.30 5.58 -3.14
C MET A 175 15.85 6.97 -2.68
N THR A 176 15.35 7.81 -3.56
CA THR A 176 15.05 9.20 -3.27
C THR A 176 13.55 9.44 -3.25
N ALA A 177 12.91 9.26 -2.07
CA ALA A 177 11.75 10.08 -1.77
C ALA A 177 12.27 11.51 -1.56
N GLU A 178 12.58 12.20 -2.68
CA GLU A 178 13.06 13.58 -2.61
C GLU A 178 11.88 14.50 -2.23
N PRO A 179 12.11 15.50 -1.38
CA PRO A 179 11.10 16.49 -1.03
C PRO A 179 10.48 17.17 -2.25
N GLU A 180 11.25 17.31 -3.34
CA GLU A 180 10.83 17.92 -4.60
C GLU A 180 9.70 17.12 -5.26
N GLY A 181 9.76 15.79 -5.26
CA GLY A 181 8.69 14.94 -5.79
C GLY A 181 7.36 15.13 -5.04
N TRP A 182 7.44 15.32 -3.73
CA TRP A 182 6.25 15.60 -2.92
C TRP A 182 5.72 17.03 -3.11
N ALA A 183 6.58 18.00 -3.44
CA ALA A 183 6.15 19.34 -3.83
C ALA A 183 5.29 19.30 -5.09
N SER A 184 5.68 18.52 -6.10
CA SER A 184 4.87 18.30 -7.30
C SER A 184 3.50 17.67 -7.00
N HIS A 185 3.44 16.70 -6.10
CA HIS A 185 2.15 16.10 -5.68
C HIS A 185 1.22 17.13 -5.02
N ARG A 186 1.77 18.07 -4.25
CA ARG A 186 1.00 19.19 -3.67
C ARG A 186 0.42 20.08 -4.75
N ILE A 187 1.23 20.46 -5.75
CA ILE A 187 0.78 21.29 -6.88
C ILE A 187 -0.34 20.57 -7.65
N VAL A 188 -0.20 19.27 -7.92
CA VAL A 188 -1.26 18.47 -8.56
C VAL A 188 -2.53 18.47 -7.71
N ARG A 189 -2.42 18.26 -6.41
CA ARG A 189 -3.58 18.28 -5.49
C ARG A 189 -4.28 19.63 -5.49
N ASP A 190 -3.52 20.73 -5.46
CA ASP A 190 -4.08 22.09 -5.44
C ASP A 190 -4.83 22.37 -6.75
N ALA A 191 -4.25 22.03 -7.90
CA ALA A 191 -4.90 22.14 -9.18
C ALA A 191 -6.19 21.28 -9.28
N VAL A 192 -6.16 20.06 -8.72
CA VAL A 192 -7.37 19.21 -8.64
C VAL A 192 -8.44 19.88 -7.77
N ALA A 193 -8.08 20.43 -6.59
CA ALA A 193 -9.02 21.13 -5.71
C ALA A 193 -9.66 22.35 -6.38
N ASP A 194 -8.88 23.07 -7.17
CA ASP A 194 -9.32 24.25 -7.94
C ASP A 194 -10.08 23.86 -9.22
N ARG A 195 -10.25 22.58 -9.50
CA ARG A 195 -10.87 22.04 -10.73
C ARG A 195 -10.14 22.48 -12.01
N ASP A 196 -8.85 22.77 -11.91
CA ASP A 196 -7.98 23.08 -13.04
C ASP A 196 -7.31 21.79 -13.57
N GLY A 197 -8.04 21.08 -14.44
CA GLY A 197 -7.56 19.83 -15.04
C GLY A 197 -6.32 20.03 -15.90
N ALA A 198 -6.22 21.17 -16.59
CA ALA A 198 -5.07 21.49 -17.43
C ALA A 198 -3.79 21.67 -16.59
N ALA A 199 -3.87 22.40 -15.47
CA ALA A 199 -2.75 22.59 -14.56
C ALA A 199 -2.36 21.26 -13.89
N ALA A 200 -3.33 20.44 -13.43
CA ALA A 200 -3.06 19.14 -12.83
C ALA A 200 -2.34 18.19 -13.81
N SER A 201 -2.81 18.13 -15.05
CA SER A 201 -2.22 17.34 -16.14
C SER A 201 -0.82 17.81 -16.51
N ALA A 202 -0.60 19.12 -16.64
CA ALA A 202 0.68 19.70 -17.00
C ALA A 202 1.75 19.43 -15.91
N GLU A 203 1.40 19.62 -14.64
CA GLU A 203 2.33 19.38 -13.54
C GLU A 203 2.71 17.90 -13.42
N LEU A 204 1.74 16.99 -13.53
CA LEU A 204 2.03 15.56 -13.46
C LEU A 204 2.87 15.08 -14.67
N SER A 205 2.65 15.67 -15.86
CA SER A 205 3.47 15.43 -17.04
C SER A 205 4.92 15.88 -16.82
N ARG A 206 5.12 17.07 -16.24
CA ARG A 206 6.44 17.60 -15.89
C ARG A 206 7.15 16.69 -14.89
N HIS A 207 6.47 16.33 -13.81
CA HIS A 207 7.01 15.45 -12.78
C HIS A 207 7.46 14.09 -13.34
N LEU A 208 6.63 13.44 -14.18
CA LEU A 208 6.99 12.16 -14.77
C LEU A 208 8.11 12.26 -15.82
N ALA A 209 8.24 13.41 -16.51
CA ALA A 209 9.39 13.67 -17.37
C ALA A 209 10.71 13.76 -16.57
N GLU A 210 10.69 14.45 -15.42
CA GLU A 210 11.86 14.52 -14.52
C GLU A 210 12.23 13.14 -13.96
N VAL A 211 11.24 12.33 -13.62
CA VAL A 211 11.46 10.93 -13.22
C VAL A 211 12.13 10.12 -14.33
N LEU A 212 11.66 10.26 -15.59
CA LEU A 212 12.27 9.60 -16.75
C LEU A 212 13.70 10.04 -16.99
N ASP A 213 13.98 11.33 -16.89
CA ASP A 213 15.32 11.86 -17.04
C ASP A 213 16.25 11.35 -15.93
N ALA A 214 15.78 11.30 -14.69
CA ALA A 214 16.54 10.73 -13.58
C ALA A 214 16.86 9.25 -13.77
N LEU A 215 15.94 8.46 -14.34
CA LEU A 215 16.15 7.04 -14.64
C LEU A 215 17.19 6.80 -15.76
N ARG A 216 17.33 7.75 -16.70
CA ARG A 216 18.23 7.67 -17.84
C ARG A 216 19.67 8.12 -17.52
N VAL A 217 19.89 8.80 -16.40
CA VAL A 217 21.23 9.22 -15.98
C VAL A 217 22.03 8.02 -15.45
N PRO A 218 23.17 7.66 -16.09
CA PRO A 218 24.03 6.60 -15.59
C PRO A 218 24.50 6.89 -14.16
N GLY A 219 24.26 5.95 -13.23
CA GLY A 219 24.68 6.09 -11.84
C GLY A 219 23.59 6.58 -10.88
N ASN A 220 22.49 7.16 -11.33
CA ASN A 220 21.32 7.46 -10.49
C ASN A 220 20.56 6.19 -10.08
N VAL A 221 20.63 5.16 -10.92
CA VAL A 221 20.15 3.82 -10.61
C VAL A 221 21.24 3.14 -9.78
N VAL A 222 21.12 3.20 -8.45
CA VAL A 222 22.14 2.66 -7.55
C VAL A 222 22.11 1.13 -7.58
N PRO A 223 23.12 0.45 -8.16
CA PRO A 223 23.22 -1.02 -8.12
C PRO A 223 23.39 -1.57 -6.69
N SER A 224 23.52 -0.69 -5.68
CA SER A 224 23.92 -1.03 -4.33
C SER A 224 22.89 -1.85 -3.55
N VAL A 225 21.62 -1.78 -3.89
CA VAL A 225 20.60 -2.65 -3.26
C VAL A 225 20.56 -4.00 -3.97
N ILE A 226 20.80 -4.02 -5.28
CA ILE A 226 20.88 -5.24 -6.10
C ILE A 226 22.21 -5.97 -5.82
N GLY A 227 23.34 -5.26 -5.82
CA GLY A 227 24.67 -5.83 -5.64
C GLY A 227 24.95 -6.36 -4.22
N ARG A 228 24.50 -5.69 -3.16
CA ARG A 228 24.65 -6.19 -1.78
C ARG A 228 23.80 -7.42 -1.48
N ALA A 229 22.65 -7.57 -2.14
CA ALA A 229 21.88 -8.80 -2.06
C ALA A 229 22.55 -9.97 -2.81
N ALA A 230 23.26 -9.69 -3.90
CA ALA A 230 24.01 -10.69 -4.68
C ALA A 230 25.41 -11.00 -4.12
N ALA A 231 26.13 -9.98 -3.59
CA ALA A 231 27.47 -10.12 -3.01
C ALA A 231 27.48 -10.65 -1.57
N GLY A 232 26.34 -10.64 -0.87
CA GLY A 232 26.16 -11.27 0.44
C GLY A 232 26.05 -12.80 0.32
N GLY A 233 26.97 -13.42 -0.40
CA GLY A 233 27.12 -14.87 -0.48
C GLY A 233 27.39 -15.47 0.89
N ARG A 234 26.74 -16.61 1.16
CA ARG A 234 27.01 -17.61 2.21
C ARG A 234 26.90 -17.18 3.68
N GLY A 235 26.53 -15.97 4.03
CA GLY A 235 26.16 -15.60 5.39
C GLY A 235 24.64 -15.56 5.50
N GLY A 236 24.02 -16.57 6.14
CA GLY A 236 22.59 -16.82 6.20
C GLY A 236 21.74 -15.59 6.47
N ARG A 237 21.13 -15.03 5.44
CA ARG A 237 19.94 -14.19 5.61
C ARG A 237 18.89 -15.07 6.28
N ARG A 238 18.47 -14.66 7.45
CA ARG A 238 17.38 -15.35 8.16
C ARG A 238 16.19 -15.44 7.21
N PRO A 239 15.60 -16.62 7.00
CA PRO A 239 14.48 -16.78 6.09
C PRO A 239 13.35 -15.81 6.46
N ALA A 240 12.62 -15.31 5.47
CA ALA A 240 11.46 -14.42 5.62
C ALA A 240 10.52 -14.87 6.76
N SER A 241 10.41 -16.17 6.97
CA SER A 241 9.63 -16.78 8.05
C SER A 241 9.93 -16.25 9.46
N ARG A 242 11.16 -15.82 9.74
CA ARG A 242 11.50 -15.26 11.08
C ARG A 242 11.07 -13.80 11.22
N ARG A 243 11.06 -13.03 10.12
CA ARG A 243 10.57 -11.64 10.08
C ARG A 243 9.05 -11.62 10.08
N LEU A 244 8.42 -12.52 9.34
CA LEU A 244 6.98 -12.68 9.27
C LEU A 244 6.35 -13.08 10.62
N LYS A 245 7.11 -13.74 11.53
CA LYS A 245 6.65 -14.05 12.90
C LYS A 245 6.35 -12.80 13.77
N ALA A 246 6.87 -11.65 13.40
CA ALA A 246 6.57 -10.38 14.06
C ALA A 246 5.31 -9.69 13.53
N LEU A 247 4.75 -10.19 12.41
CA LEU A 247 3.55 -9.62 11.80
C LEU A 247 2.31 -9.98 12.61
N ARG A 248 1.38 -9.03 12.68
CA ARG A 248 0.03 -9.22 13.22
C ARG A 248 -0.94 -8.70 12.18
N LEU A 249 -2.05 -9.40 12.01
CA LEU A 249 -3.20 -8.83 11.33
C LEU A 249 -3.85 -7.86 12.32
N ASP A 250 -3.97 -6.58 11.95
CA ASP A 250 -4.76 -5.64 12.74
C ASP A 250 -6.16 -6.20 12.92
N GLU A 251 -6.57 -6.40 14.17
CA GLU A 251 -7.94 -6.75 14.50
C GLU A 251 -8.78 -5.52 14.14
N GLY A 252 -9.41 -5.55 12.97
CA GLY A 252 -10.35 -4.52 12.54
C GLY A 252 -11.43 -4.38 13.61
N ASP A 253 -11.58 -3.15 14.06
CA ASP A 253 -12.59 -2.67 14.99
C ASP A 253 -13.99 -3.20 14.59
N GLY A 254 -14.46 -4.25 15.29
CA GLY A 254 -15.69 -4.99 15.02
C GLY A 254 -16.18 -5.73 16.24
N GLY A 255 -16.21 -5.05 17.42
CA GLY A 255 -16.72 -5.61 18.64
C GLY A 255 -17.77 -4.71 19.26
N GLY A 256 -18.92 -4.54 18.60
CA GLY A 256 -20.15 -4.11 19.25
C GLY A 256 -20.57 -5.16 20.26
N ALA A 257 -20.27 -4.93 21.55
CA ALA A 257 -20.77 -5.72 22.65
C ALA A 257 -22.30 -5.57 22.71
N VAL A 258 -23.01 -6.59 22.27
CA VAL A 258 -24.44 -6.77 22.57
C VAL A 258 -24.52 -7.31 23.98
N GLY A 259 -24.97 -6.45 24.94
CA GLY A 259 -25.30 -6.84 26.30
C GLY A 259 -26.44 -7.85 26.31
N GLY A 260 -26.15 -9.01 26.87
CA GLY A 260 -27.14 -10.00 27.23
C GLY A 260 -27.61 -9.78 28.68
N GLU A 261 -28.85 -9.36 28.82
CA GLU A 261 -29.59 -9.45 30.07
C GLU A 261 -29.71 -10.90 30.50
N GLY A 262 -29.36 -11.14 31.77
CA GLY A 262 -29.58 -12.41 32.46
C GLY A 262 -30.11 -12.15 33.88
N ALA A 263 -31.41 -12.35 34.07
CA ALA A 263 -32.15 -12.25 35.30
C ALA A 263 -31.76 -13.30 36.36
N GLY A 264 -31.84 -12.91 37.64
CA GLY A 264 -31.94 -13.86 38.75
C GLY A 264 -31.55 -13.31 40.12
N GLY A 265 -32.48 -12.77 40.85
CA GLY A 265 -33.05 -13.30 42.08
C GLY A 265 -32.28 -13.12 43.39
N GLY A 266 -32.87 -12.31 44.29
CA GLY A 266 -32.99 -12.78 45.65
C GLY A 266 -32.48 -11.94 46.81
N LYS A 267 -33.38 -11.22 47.52
CA LYS A 267 -33.46 -11.02 49.01
C LYS A 267 -32.27 -10.35 49.71
N GLY A 268 -32.40 -9.29 50.49
CA GLY A 268 -33.27 -8.97 51.58
C GLY A 268 -32.65 -7.93 52.50
N ALA A 269 -33.49 -7.15 53.13
CA ALA A 269 -33.44 -6.49 54.47
C ALA A 269 -32.58 -5.27 54.71
N ALA A 270 -33.25 -4.11 54.84
CA ALA A 270 -33.57 -3.37 56.09
C ALA A 270 -32.53 -2.44 56.69
N GLY A 271 -32.96 -1.20 56.94
CA GLY A 271 -32.43 -0.27 57.96
C GLY A 271 -31.87 1.02 57.33
N GLY A 272 -32.55 2.15 57.30
CA GLY A 272 -32.96 2.94 58.44
C GLY A 272 -32.08 4.16 58.48
N GLY A 273 -32.68 5.39 58.42
CA GLY A 273 -32.03 6.58 59.00
C GLY A 273 -31.99 7.83 58.09
N GLN A 274 -33.03 8.56 58.03
CA GLN A 274 -33.28 9.99 58.29
C GLN A 274 -32.07 10.95 58.18
N GLY A 275 -32.33 12.09 57.52
CA GLY A 275 -31.62 13.31 57.78
C GLY A 275 -31.62 14.31 56.61
N GLU A 276 -32.68 15.04 56.39
CA GLU A 276 -32.69 16.43 55.84
C GLU A 276 -32.24 17.41 56.94
N PRO A 277 -32.06 18.72 56.71
CA PRO A 277 -32.00 19.54 55.48
C PRO A 277 -30.92 20.68 55.53
N GLU A 278 -31.08 21.58 54.57
CA GLU A 278 -30.76 23.02 54.51
C GLU A 278 -29.43 23.57 54.01
N ARG A 279 -29.60 24.30 52.91
CA ARG A 279 -29.22 25.70 52.58
C ARG A 279 -27.72 26.11 52.61
N HIS A 280 -27.16 26.45 51.55
CA HIS A 280 -27.05 27.84 51.00
C HIS A 280 -26.59 27.79 49.54
#